data_99ce41b342499b36d37636dc4ca3f01b
#
_entry.id   99ce41b342499b36d37636dc4ca3f01b
#
_cell.length_a   1.000
_cell.length_b   1.000
_cell.length_c   1.000
_cell.angle_alpha   90.00
_cell.angle_beta   90.00
_cell.angle_gamma   90.00
#
_symmetry.space_group_name_H-M   'P 1'
#
loop_
_entity.id
_entity.type
_entity.pdbx_description
1 polymer ?
#
loop_
_entity_poly.entity_id
_entity_poly.type
_entity_poly.pdbx_seq_one_letter_code
_entity_poly.pdbx_strand_id
1 'polypeptide(L)'
;MHIVGKTSVALTVVAMSLLCACGGGRHETTEKYFLVAANTKIAYWQEAAEGLRAAGRELGVKTEMVGPETYDPKAEKEEFLKAVHSQIPPAGILVSAADPELMREAIDAADAAGIPVITIDSDSPKSKRLTFVGTNNYVAGQMSCELLAKELNGKGNVVLFSIPGQENLDERVEGCRRVLARNPGIKILQVIDIAGDPTKAFDATKGLIAKGKAAPDAFVCMEALSCAEVADVLDRDGIKGKTIIAMDTHEGTLNWMRKGMIRATIAQKPYTMAYFGTRVLDDFHHAKPAADASTARGTRSTVPVFMDTGATLVDKSNMASFAAAPPAAK
;
A
#
# COMPACT_ATOMS: atom_id res chain seq x y z
N MET A 1 15.94 90.25 -35.39
CA MET A 1 16.28 90.08 -33.97
C MET A 1 15.35 89.02 -33.45
N HIS A 2 15.72 87.70 -33.57
CA HIS A 2 14.91 86.54 -33.15
C HIS A 2 15.61 85.83 -32.03
N ILE A 3 14.94 85.75 -30.91
CA ILE A 3 15.36 84.99 -29.75
C ILE A 3 14.72 83.64 -29.89
N VAL A 4 15.54 82.65 -30.05
CA VAL A 4 15.10 81.19 -30.06
C VAL A 4 15.18 80.64 -28.64
N GLY A 5 14.01 80.40 -28.06
CA GLY A 5 13.91 79.76 -26.76
C GLY A 5 14.21 78.23 -26.88
N LYS A 6 15.16 77.74 -26.11
CA LYS A 6 15.45 76.28 -25.94
C LYS A 6 14.53 75.74 -24.89
N THR A 7 13.56 74.98 -25.32
CA THR A 7 12.75 74.08 -24.41
C THR A 7 13.51 72.82 -24.13
N SER A 8 13.98 72.66 -22.89
CA SER A 8 14.53 71.41 -22.39
C SER A 8 13.40 70.45 -22.06
N VAL A 9 13.31 69.30 -22.78
CA VAL A 9 12.42 68.20 -22.47
C VAL A 9 13.15 67.33 -21.45
N ALA A 10 12.70 67.40 -20.21
CA ALA A 10 13.14 66.49 -19.18
C ALA A 10 12.49 65.10 -19.42
N LEU A 11 13.29 64.11 -19.84
CA LEU A 11 12.89 62.73 -20.02
C LEU A 11 12.87 62.05 -18.64
N THR A 12 11.70 61.95 -18.01
CA THR A 12 11.51 61.24 -16.77
C THR A 12 11.52 59.73 -17.08
N VAL A 13 12.62 59.06 -16.87
CA VAL A 13 12.72 57.62 -16.92
C VAL A 13 12.04 57.03 -15.66
N VAL A 14 10.80 56.61 -15.80
CA VAL A 14 10.13 55.80 -14.78
C VAL A 14 10.77 54.40 -14.82
N ALA A 15 11.72 54.18 -13.91
CA ALA A 15 12.22 52.83 -13.63
C ALA A 15 11.08 52.03 -13.03
N MET A 16 10.38 51.27 -13.88
CA MET A 16 9.41 50.30 -13.49
C MET A 16 10.19 49.12 -12.88
N SER A 17 10.42 49.18 -11.57
CA SER A 17 10.96 48.06 -10.81
C SER A 17 9.96 46.91 -10.94
N LEU A 18 10.23 46.01 -11.89
CA LEU A 18 9.64 44.65 -11.87
C LEU A 18 10.13 44.00 -10.57
N LEU A 19 9.35 44.14 -9.51
CA LEU A 19 9.36 43.19 -8.42
C LEU A 19 9.00 41.86 -9.04
N CYS A 20 10.03 41.06 -9.41
CA CYS A 20 9.89 39.61 -9.43
C CYS A 20 9.43 39.25 -8.04
N ALA A 21 8.13 39.17 -7.84
CA ALA A 21 7.56 38.37 -6.81
C ALA A 21 8.05 36.94 -7.12
N CYS A 22 9.20 36.57 -6.56
CA CYS A 22 9.49 35.16 -6.32
C CYS A 22 8.27 34.67 -5.57
N GLY A 23 7.36 34.01 -6.30
CA GLY A 23 6.23 33.32 -5.70
C GLY A 23 6.82 32.43 -4.60
N GLY A 24 6.53 32.76 -3.35
CA GLY A 24 6.82 31.87 -2.25
C GLY A 24 6.33 30.51 -2.69
N GLY A 25 7.18 29.50 -2.59
CA GLY A 25 6.83 28.15 -3.05
C GLY A 25 5.44 27.80 -2.48
N ARG A 26 4.68 27.02 -3.23
CA ARG A 26 3.35 26.52 -2.78
C ARG A 26 3.44 25.90 -1.37
N HIS A 27 4.61 25.45 -0.97
CA HIS A 27 4.87 24.68 0.24
C HIS A 27 5.69 25.47 1.26
N GLU A 28 5.35 25.28 2.53
CA GLU A 28 6.14 25.78 3.65
C GLU A 28 7.24 24.79 4.03
N THR A 29 8.37 25.28 4.52
CA THR A 29 9.50 24.43 4.94
C THR A 29 9.18 23.52 6.12
N THR A 30 8.10 23.79 6.81
CA THR A 30 7.59 23.03 7.97
C THR A 30 6.61 21.93 7.58
N GLU A 31 6.07 21.95 6.36
CA GLU A 31 5.12 20.95 5.90
C GLU A 31 5.71 19.55 5.95
N LYS A 32 4.95 18.63 6.53
CA LYS A 32 5.36 17.26 6.71
C LYS A 32 4.21 16.30 6.50
N TYR A 33 4.48 15.23 5.76
CA TYR A 33 3.56 14.11 5.55
C TYR A 33 4.12 12.86 6.19
N PHE A 34 3.27 12.12 6.88
CA PHE A 34 3.62 10.83 7.48
C PHE A 34 3.05 9.66 6.70
N LEU A 35 3.77 8.56 6.73
CA LEU A 35 3.26 7.23 6.43
C LEU A 35 3.35 6.41 7.72
N VAL A 36 2.22 6.00 8.24
CA VAL A 36 2.14 5.08 9.38
C VAL A 36 1.91 3.67 8.83
N ALA A 37 2.87 2.79 9.04
CA ALA A 37 2.90 1.45 8.47
C ALA A 37 2.73 0.39 9.57
N ALA A 38 2.04 -0.70 9.24
CA ALA A 38 1.78 -1.81 10.18
C ALA A 38 3.03 -2.62 10.55
N ASN A 39 4.10 -2.55 9.72
CA ASN A 39 5.37 -3.23 9.91
C ASN A 39 6.46 -2.54 9.08
N THR A 40 7.30 -1.73 9.71
CA THR A 40 8.28 -0.91 9.00
C THR A 40 9.45 -1.68 8.42
N LYS A 41 9.71 -2.92 8.84
CA LYS A 41 10.94 -3.67 8.45
C LYS A 41 10.81 -4.49 7.18
N ILE A 42 9.61 -4.87 6.76
CA ILE A 42 9.45 -5.68 5.55
C ILE A 42 9.65 -4.86 4.27
N ALA A 43 10.12 -5.53 3.23
CA ALA A 43 10.44 -4.91 1.94
C ALA A 43 9.26 -4.14 1.33
N TYR A 44 8.04 -4.62 1.51
CA TYR A 44 6.81 -3.97 1.07
C TYR A 44 6.70 -2.52 1.58
N TRP A 45 6.89 -2.31 2.90
CA TRP A 45 6.81 -0.97 3.48
C TRP A 45 8.03 -0.11 3.16
N GLN A 46 9.20 -0.72 2.92
CA GLN A 46 10.35 0.03 2.43
C GLN A 46 10.12 0.57 1.01
N GLU A 47 9.45 -0.19 0.15
CA GLU A 47 9.04 0.26 -1.19
C GLU A 47 8.00 1.39 -1.11
N ALA A 48 7.02 1.28 -0.21
CA ALA A 48 6.06 2.37 0.05
C ALA A 48 6.77 3.64 0.53
N ALA A 49 7.75 3.51 1.43
CA ALA A 49 8.55 4.64 1.91
C ALA A 49 9.36 5.32 0.80
N GLU A 50 9.83 4.57 -0.21
CA GLU A 50 10.47 5.18 -1.39
C GLU A 50 9.46 6.02 -2.20
N GLY A 51 8.22 5.55 -2.37
CA GLY A 51 7.15 6.31 -3.00
C GLY A 51 6.84 7.61 -2.25
N LEU A 52 6.70 7.52 -0.92
CA LEU A 52 6.54 8.67 -0.04
C LEU A 52 7.68 9.69 -0.19
N ARG A 53 8.95 9.22 -0.14
CA ARG A 53 10.14 10.07 -0.30
C ARG A 53 10.21 10.70 -1.70
N ALA A 54 9.82 9.97 -2.74
CA ALA A 54 9.79 10.50 -4.10
C ALA A 54 8.79 11.66 -4.23
N ALA A 55 7.57 11.49 -3.73
CA ALA A 55 6.58 12.57 -3.69
C ALA A 55 7.10 13.77 -2.88
N GLY A 56 7.69 13.52 -1.70
CA GLY A 56 8.25 14.58 -0.87
C GLY A 56 9.36 15.40 -1.57
N ARG A 57 10.24 14.73 -2.33
CA ARG A 57 11.28 15.42 -3.12
C ARG A 57 10.68 16.29 -4.21
N GLU A 58 9.68 15.80 -4.93
CA GLU A 58 9.04 16.55 -6.02
C GLU A 58 8.23 17.75 -5.52
N LEU A 59 7.57 17.59 -4.38
CA LEU A 59 6.79 18.65 -3.75
C LEU A 59 7.65 19.64 -2.95
N GLY A 60 8.89 19.27 -2.60
CA GLY A 60 9.76 20.09 -1.74
C GLY A 60 9.34 20.09 -0.26
N VAL A 61 8.69 19.03 0.20
CA VAL A 61 8.17 18.88 1.56
C VAL A 61 8.88 17.76 2.35
N LYS A 62 8.72 17.76 3.68
CA LYS A 62 9.28 16.69 4.52
C LYS A 62 8.35 15.48 4.53
N THR A 63 8.97 14.31 4.57
CA THR A 63 8.24 13.04 4.68
C THR A 63 8.91 12.11 5.67
N GLU A 64 8.11 11.33 6.40
CA GLU A 64 8.62 10.36 7.36
C GLU A 64 7.72 9.13 7.39
N MET A 65 8.33 7.94 7.39
CA MET A 65 7.62 6.69 7.69
C MET A 65 7.87 6.32 9.15
N VAL A 66 6.78 6.05 9.87
CA VAL A 66 6.77 5.60 11.27
C VAL A 66 5.92 4.34 11.41
N GLY A 67 6.04 3.66 12.54
CA GLY A 67 5.28 2.45 12.83
C GLY A 67 6.12 1.42 13.58
N PRO A 68 5.51 0.31 14.03
CA PRO A 68 6.22 -0.77 14.68
C PRO A 68 7.21 -1.47 13.74
N GLU A 69 8.26 -2.07 14.29
CA GLU A 69 9.22 -2.88 13.51
C GLU A 69 8.65 -4.23 13.09
N THR A 70 7.72 -4.76 13.86
CA THR A 70 6.98 -6.00 13.60
C THR A 70 5.48 -5.72 13.64
N TYR A 71 4.67 -6.60 13.09
CA TYR A 71 3.22 -6.42 13.03
C TYR A 71 2.61 -6.29 14.43
N ASP A 72 2.13 -5.07 14.75
CA ASP A 72 1.47 -4.73 16.01
C ASP A 72 0.46 -3.59 15.79
N PRO A 73 -0.84 -3.90 15.65
CA PRO A 73 -1.87 -2.89 15.41
C PRO A 73 -2.01 -1.85 16.55
N LYS A 74 -1.67 -2.22 17.79
CA LYS A 74 -1.74 -1.27 18.92
C LYS A 74 -0.60 -0.28 18.85
N ALA A 75 0.62 -0.77 18.62
CA ALA A 75 1.79 0.10 18.42
C ALA A 75 1.63 0.98 17.17
N GLU A 76 1.01 0.47 16.09
CA GLU A 76 0.65 1.28 14.91
C GLU A 76 -0.24 2.46 15.30
N LYS A 77 -1.32 2.23 16.07
CA LYS A 77 -2.20 3.30 16.57
C LYS A 77 -1.44 4.30 17.44
N GLU A 78 -0.54 3.84 18.29
CA GLU A 78 0.27 4.74 19.13
C GLU A 78 1.18 5.63 18.27
N GLU A 79 1.85 5.10 17.26
CA GLU A 79 2.68 5.87 16.34
C GLU A 79 1.85 6.86 15.51
N PHE A 80 0.64 6.46 15.09
CA PHE A 80 -0.30 7.36 14.43
C PHE A 80 -0.68 8.54 15.33
N LEU A 81 -1.05 8.28 16.58
CA LEU A 81 -1.42 9.34 17.52
C LEU A 81 -0.22 10.25 17.87
N LYS A 82 1.01 9.72 17.95
CA LYS A 82 2.22 10.55 18.09
C LYS A 82 2.40 11.49 16.89
N ALA A 83 2.14 11.02 15.68
CA ALA A 83 2.18 11.88 14.49
C ALA A 83 1.10 12.98 14.55
N VAL A 84 -0.13 12.64 14.93
CA VAL A 84 -1.24 13.60 15.10
C VAL A 84 -0.90 14.69 16.14
N HIS A 85 -0.31 14.30 17.27
CA HIS A 85 0.01 15.21 18.36
C HIS A 85 1.44 15.79 18.32
N SER A 86 2.09 15.73 17.15
CA SER A 86 3.40 16.35 16.98
C SER A 86 3.33 17.87 17.17
N GLN A 87 4.45 18.48 17.62
CA GLN A 87 4.49 19.94 17.89
C GLN A 87 4.07 20.80 16.70
N ILE A 88 4.41 20.36 15.48
CA ILE A 88 3.94 20.96 14.24
C ILE A 88 2.97 19.92 13.65
N PRO A 89 1.67 20.24 13.57
CA PRO A 89 0.69 19.34 12.99
C PRO A 89 1.10 18.92 11.57
N PRO A 90 0.98 17.64 11.21
CA PRO A 90 1.29 17.21 9.85
C PRO A 90 0.31 17.80 8.84
N ALA A 91 0.79 18.07 7.63
CA ALA A 91 -0.06 18.49 6.51
C ALA A 91 -0.98 17.35 6.03
N GLY A 92 -0.63 16.09 6.33
CA GLY A 92 -1.46 14.92 6.09
C GLY A 92 -0.79 13.61 6.53
N ILE A 93 -1.60 12.58 6.68
CA ILE A 93 -1.13 11.26 7.11
C ILE A 93 -1.64 10.18 6.16
N LEU A 94 -0.73 9.35 5.65
CA LEU A 94 -1.04 8.04 5.08
C LEU A 94 -0.99 6.99 6.19
N VAL A 95 -1.92 6.06 6.22
CA VAL A 95 -1.91 4.96 7.19
C VAL A 95 -2.43 3.67 6.58
N SER A 96 -1.80 2.55 6.93
CA SER A 96 -2.37 1.22 6.67
C SER A 96 -3.07 0.75 7.93
N ALA A 97 -4.38 0.56 7.87
CA ALA A 97 -5.15 0.16 9.05
C ALA A 97 -5.04 -1.36 9.27
N ALA A 98 -4.04 -1.80 10.03
CA ALA A 98 -3.86 -3.22 10.37
C ALA A 98 -5.07 -3.80 11.13
N ASP A 99 -5.70 -2.97 11.97
CA ASP A 99 -7.00 -3.23 12.58
C ASP A 99 -7.92 -2.04 12.26
N PRO A 100 -8.90 -2.21 11.35
CA PRO A 100 -9.74 -1.11 10.87
C PRO A 100 -10.62 -0.47 11.95
N GLU A 101 -11.11 -1.23 12.93
CA GLU A 101 -11.94 -0.70 14.01
C GLU A 101 -11.09 0.02 15.06
N LEU A 102 -9.90 -0.51 15.37
CA LEU A 102 -8.95 0.13 16.29
C LEU A 102 -8.45 1.47 15.74
N MET A 103 -8.19 1.54 14.43
CA MET A 103 -7.70 2.75 13.77
C MET A 103 -8.79 3.78 13.50
N ARG A 104 -10.06 3.39 13.39
CA ARG A 104 -11.18 4.28 13.09
C ARG A 104 -11.23 5.49 14.00
N GLU A 105 -11.21 5.28 15.32
CA GLU A 105 -11.27 6.38 16.29
C GLU A 105 -10.09 7.35 16.18
N ALA A 106 -8.90 6.82 15.91
CA ALA A 106 -7.70 7.63 15.75
C ALA A 106 -7.75 8.48 14.46
N ILE A 107 -8.23 7.89 13.36
CA ILE A 107 -8.44 8.60 12.09
C ILE A 107 -9.51 9.68 12.25
N ASP A 108 -10.62 9.38 12.92
CA ASP A 108 -11.71 10.35 13.19
C ASP A 108 -11.24 11.51 14.07
N ALA A 109 -10.34 11.24 15.03
CA ALA A 109 -9.72 12.28 15.85
C ALA A 109 -8.76 13.17 15.04
N ALA A 110 -8.00 12.61 14.12
CA ALA A 110 -7.13 13.39 13.22
C ALA A 110 -7.96 14.31 12.31
N ASP A 111 -9.05 13.79 11.72
CA ASP A 111 -10.00 14.58 10.91
C ASP A 111 -10.58 15.75 11.73
N ALA A 112 -11.01 15.48 12.95
CA ALA A 112 -11.53 16.51 13.87
C ALA A 112 -10.49 17.58 14.24
N ALA A 113 -9.20 17.23 14.23
CA ALA A 113 -8.07 18.15 14.38
C ALA A 113 -7.69 18.89 13.08
N GLY A 114 -8.39 18.62 11.98
CA GLY A 114 -8.14 19.23 10.67
C GLY A 114 -6.97 18.61 9.90
N ILE A 115 -6.49 17.45 10.32
CA ILE A 115 -5.41 16.70 9.66
C ILE A 115 -6.03 15.69 8.69
N PRO A 116 -5.84 15.84 7.37
CA PRO A 116 -6.38 14.91 6.39
C PRO A 116 -5.67 13.55 6.47
N VAL A 117 -6.46 12.47 6.40
CA VAL A 117 -5.96 11.10 6.44
C VAL A 117 -6.40 10.34 5.19
N ILE A 118 -5.48 9.64 4.58
CA ILE A 118 -5.71 8.66 3.52
C ILE A 118 -5.28 7.29 4.02
N THR A 119 -6.13 6.30 3.88
CA THR A 119 -5.72 4.91 4.10
C THR A 119 -5.03 4.36 2.85
N ILE A 120 -3.96 3.59 3.04
CA ILE A 120 -3.27 2.87 1.96
C ILE A 120 -3.13 1.40 2.33
N ASP A 121 -3.05 0.51 1.32
CA ASP A 121 -2.88 -0.94 1.48
C ASP A 121 -4.03 -1.63 2.22
N SER A 122 -4.27 -1.31 3.49
CA SER A 122 -5.42 -1.78 4.28
C SER A 122 -6.30 -0.61 4.70
N ASP A 123 -7.61 -0.77 4.54
CA ASP A 123 -8.58 0.29 4.73
C ASP A 123 -9.24 0.29 6.12
N SER A 124 -9.78 1.42 6.51
CA SER A 124 -10.75 1.59 7.61
C SER A 124 -12.00 2.29 7.07
N PRO A 125 -12.88 1.56 6.35
CA PRO A 125 -13.94 2.16 5.53
C PRO A 125 -15.01 2.90 6.33
N LYS A 126 -15.13 2.63 7.64
CA LYS A 126 -16.06 3.30 8.53
C LYS A 126 -15.48 4.55 9.19
N SER A 127 -14.22 4.86 8.94
CA SER A 127 -13.55 6.07 9.45
C SER A 127 -13.82 7.28 8.55
N LYS A 128 -13.44 8.47 9.02
CA LYS A 128 -13.52 9.73 8.27
C LYS A 128 -12.31 9.96 7.36
N ARG A 129 -11.62 8.92 6.93
CA ARG A 129 -10.57 9.05 5.94
C ARG A 129 -11.06 9.70 4.63
N LEU A 130 -10.22 10.39 3.91
CA LEU A 130 -10.58 11.03 2.64
C LEU A 130 -10.87 10.01 1.54
N THR A 131 -9.95 9.05 1.38
CA THR A 131 -10.00 8.01 0.37
C THR A 131 -9.14 6.82 0.80
N PHE A 132 -9.36 5.68 0.17
CA PHE A 132 -8.46 4.55 0.21
C PHE A 132 -7.65 4.50 -1.11
N VAL A 133 -6.34 4.41 -1.02
CA VAL A 133 -5.43 4.20 -2.17
C VAL A 133 -4.77 2.86 -2.02
N GLY A 134 -5.15 1.88 -2.84
CA GLY A 134 -4.69 0.52 -2.62
C GLY A 134 -4.95 -0.39 -3.81
N THR A 135 -4.87 -1.67 -3.56
CA THR A 135 -5.21 -2.75 -4.49
C THR A 135 -6.70 -3.07 -4.38
N ASN A 136 -7.34 -3.40 -5.49
CA ASN A 136 -8.63 -4.08 -5.42
C ASN A 136 -8.39 -5.51 -4.91
N ASN A 137 -8.48 -5.66 -3.59
CA ASN A 137 -8.11 -6.89 -2.89
C ASN A 137 -9.03 -8.07 -3.22
N TYR A 138 -10.31 -7.80 -3.41
CA TYR A 138 -11.25 -8.82 -3.86
C TYR A 138 -10.84 -9.41 -5.21
N VAL A 139 -10.46 -8.55 -6.17
CA VAL A 139 -9.96 -8.98 -7.50
C VAL A 139 -8.62 -9.70 -7.37
N ALA A 140 -7.70 -9.22 -6.51
CA ALA A 140 -6.42 -9.88 -6.28
C ALA A 140 -6.61 -11.32 -5.74
N GLY A 141 -7.55 -11.50 -4.80
CA GLY A 141 -7.96 -12.82 -4.31
C GLY A 141 -8.56 -13.71 -5.41
N GLN A 142 -9.39 -13.12 -6.30
CA GLN A 142 -9.89 -13.85 -7.47
C GLN A 142 -8.76 -14.30 -8.40
N MET A 143 -7.82 -13.40 -8.75
CA MET A 143 -6.66 -13.72 -9.60
C MET A 143 -5.85 -14.88 -9.03
N SER A 144 -5.57 -14.89 -7.73
CA SER A 144 -4.85 -15.97 -7.05
C SER A 144 -5.57 -17.32 -7.21
N CYS A 145 -6.87 -17.34 -6.98
CA CYS A 145 -7.64 -18.58 -6.98
C CYS A 145 -8.13 -19.03 -8.36
N GLU A 146 -8.22 -18.15 -9.33
CA GLU A 146 -8.40 -18.52 -10.74
C GLU A 146 -7.19 -19.29 -11.27
N LEU A 147 -5.97 -18.79 -10.97
CA LEU A 147 -4.75 -19.52 -11.28
C LEU A 147 -4.68 -20.84 -10.54
N LEU A 148 -4.98 -20.85 -9.23
CA LEU A 148 -5.04 -22.07 -8.44
C LEU A 148 -5.95 -23.13 -9.05
N ALA A 149 -7.17 -22.72 -9.42
CA ALA A 149 -8.15 -23.65 -10.01
C ALA A 149 -7.66 -24.27 -11.33
N LYS A 150 -6.96 -23.48 -12.15
CA LYS A 150 -6.31 -23.93 -13.36
C LYS A 150 -5.18 -24.93 -13.07
N GLU A 151 -4.28 -24.62 -12.16
CA GLU A 151 -3.13 -25.45 -11.81
C GLU A 151 -3.56 -26.79 -11.19
N LEU A 152 -4.65 -26.80 -10.42
CA LEU A 152 -5.23 -28.01 -9.83
C LEU A 152 -6.20 -28.76 -10.75
N ASN A 153 -6.42 -28.31 -11.99
CA ASN A 153 -7.42 -28.87 -12.89
C ASN A 153 -8.80 -29.04 -12.23
N GLY A 154 -9.19 -28.06 -11.43
CA GLY A 154 -10.48 -28.00 -10.74
C GLY A 154 -10.69 -28.96 -9.58
N LYS A 155 -9.64 -29.65 -9.07
CA LYS A 155 -9.79 -30.63 -7.98
C LYS A 155 -8.56 -30.61 -7.06
N GLY A 156 -8.79 -30.57 -5.74
CA GLY A 156 -7.74 -30.65 -4.74
C GLY A 156 -8.12 -30.00 -3.41
N ASN A 157 -7.18 -30.00 -2.48
CA ASN A 157 -7.31 -29.40 -1.18
C ASN A 157 -6.31 -28.25 -1.04
N VAL A 158 -6.76 -27.08 -0.60
CA VAL A 158 -5.93 -25.89 -0.43
C VAL A 158 -5.98 -25.37 1.00
N VAL A 159 -4.87 -24.85 1.46
CA VAL A 159 -4.76 -24.05 2.68
C VAL A 159 -4.45 -22.62 2.31
N LEU A 160 -5.14 -21.68 2.95
CA LEU A 160 -4.91 -20.26 2.81
C LEU A 160 -4.15 -19.75 4.04
N PHE A 161 -3.16 -18.89 3.85
CA PHE A 161 -2.50 -18.14 4.91
C PHE A 161 -2.95 -16.70 4.85
N SER A 162 -3.31 -16.11 6.00
CA SER A 162 -3.89 -14.77 6.09
C SER A 162 -3.67 -14.19 7.49
N ILE A 163 -4.15 -12.97 7.71
CA ILE A 163 -4.31 -12.34 9.02
C ILE A 163 -5.78 -11.90 9.09
N PRO A 164 -6.68 -12.74 9.62
CA PRO A 164 -8.11 -12.44 9.69
C PRO A 164 -8.39 -11.16 10.50
N GLY A 165 -9.32 -10.35 10.03
CA GLY A 165 -9.66 -9.06 10.61
C GLY A 165 -8.92 -7.87 9.99
N GLN A 166 -7.89 -8.11 9.19
CA GLN A 166 -7.29 -7.08 8.35
C GLN A 166 -8.06 -7.00 7.03
N GLU A 167 -8.66 -5.84 6.74
CA GLU A 167 -9.67 -5.65 5.67
C GLU A 167 -9.18 -6.15 4.30
N ASN A 168 -8.00 -5.74 3.86
CA ASN A 168 -7.44 -6.15 2.57
C ASN A 168 -7.26 -7.66 2.45
N LEU A 169 -6.91 -8.35 3.52
CA LEU A 169 -6.69 -9.79 3.52
C LEU A 169 -8.01 -10.56 3.57
N ASP A 170 -8.98 -10.07 4.31
CA ASP A 170 -10.33 -10.65 4.34
C ASP A 170 -11.01 -10.52 2.97
N GLU A 171 -10.86 -9.39 2.28
CA GLU A 171 -11.32 -9.21 0.89
C GLU A 171 -10.67 -10.19 -0.08
N ARG A 172 -9.33 -10.45 0.06
CA ARG A 172 -8.63 -11.45 -0.78
C ARG A 172 -9.15 -12.85 -0.53
N VAL A 173 -9.37 -13.23 0.74
CA VAL A 173 -9.97 -14.52 1.09
C VAL A 173 -11.36 -14.66 0.49
N GLU A 174 -12.20 -13.62 0.54
CA GLU A 174 -13.55 -13.64 -0.02
C GLU A 174 -13.52 -13.73 -1.56
N GLY A 175 -12.64 -12.97 -2.22
CA GLY A 175 -12.42 -13.08 -3.67
C GLY A 175 -12.02 -14.49 -4.09
N CYS A 176 -11.11 -15.12 -3.34
CA CYS A 176 -10.72 -16.51 -3.54
C CYS A 176 -11.91 -17.48 -3.34
N ARG A 177 -12.67 -17.35 -2.25
CA ARG A 177 -13.87 -18.17 -1.97
C ARG A 177 -14.88 -18.07 -3.11
N ARG A 178 -15.06 -16.88 -3.68
CA ARG A 178 -15.97 -16.65 -4.81
C ARG A 178 -15.59 -17.46 -6.05
N VAL A 179 -14.30 -17.55 -6.34
CA VAL A 179 -13.79 -18.38 -7.46
C VAL A 179 -13.96 -19.85 -7.16
N LEU A 180 -13.59 -20.29 -5.95
CA LEU A 180 -13.64 -21.71 -5.58
C LEU A 180 -15.09 -22.21 -5.45
N ALA A 181 -16.06 -21.37 -5.15
CA ALA A 181 -17.47 -21.72 -5.19
C ALA A 181 -17.93 -22.22 -6.58
N ARG A 182 -17.24 -21.78 -7.66
CA ARG A 182 -17.49 -22.25 -9.04
C ARG A 182 -16.64 -23.48 -9.40
N ASN A 183 -15.75 -23.89 -8.50
CA ASN A 183 -14.85 -25.02 -8.66
C ASN A 183 -15.02 -26.00 -7.48
N PRO A 184 -16.18 -26.67 -7.33
CA PRO A 184 -16.56 -27.43 -6.12
C PRO A 184 -15.65 -28.65 -5.85
N GLY A 185 -14.82 -29.03 -6.81
CA GLY A 185 -13.79 -30.05 -6.62
C GLY A 185 -12.58 -29.57 -5.81
N ILE A 186 -12.42 -28.24 -5.60
CA ILE A 186 -11.35 -27.67 -4.77
C ILE A 186 -11.94 -27.30 -3.42
N LYS A 187 -11.31 -27.77 -2.35
CA LYS A 187 -11.77 -27.50 -0.98
C LYS A 187 -10.75 -26.70 -0.20
N ILE A 188 -11.18 -25.60 0.39
CA ILE A 188 -10.40 -24.89 1.41
C ILE A 188 -10.47 -25.71 2.69
N LEU A 189 -9.34 -26.30 3.09
CA LEU A 189 -9.26 -27.06 4.33
C LEU A 189 -9.31 -26.16 5.55
N GLN A 190 -8.55 -25.04 5.49
CA GLN A 190 -8.51 -24.03 6.54
C GLN A 190 -7.91 -22.72 6.03
N VAL A 191 -8.20 -21.64 6.74
CA VAL A 191 -7.49 -20.36 6.67
C VAL A 191 -6.66 -20.26 7.95
N ILE A 192 -5.35 -20.14 7.80
CA ILE A 192 -4.41 -20.06 8.91
C ILE A 192 -4.09 -18.62 9.20
N ASP A 193 -4.31 -18.21 10.44
CA ASP A 193 -3.90 -16.91 10.95
C ASP A 193 -2.42 -16.95 11.35
N ILE A 194 -1.61 -16.19 10.63
CA ILE A 194 -0.18 -16.02 10.97
C ILE A 194 0.06 -14.86 11.95
N ALA A 195 -0.92 -13.99 12.17
CA ALA A 195 -0.79 -12.80 13.02
C ALA A 195 0.49 -11.99 12.72
N GLY A 196 0.89 -11.89 11.45
CA GLY A 196 2.09 -11.19 10.99
C GLY A 196 3.43 -11.87 11.31
N ASP A 197 3.42 -13.11 11.82
CA ASP A 197 4.61 -13.88 12.19
C ASP A 197 4.85 -15.01 11.16
N PRO A 198 5.91 -14.92 10.33
CA PRO A 198 6.24 -15.94 9.34
C PRO A 198 6.56 -17.32 9.97
N THR A 199 7.05 -17.39 11.22
CA THR A 199 7.31 -18.64 11.91
C THR A 199 6.06 -19.49 12.08
N LYS A 200 4.90 -18.86 12.24
CA LYS A 200 3.62 -19.59 12.29
C LYS A 200 3.28 -20.26 10.96
N ALA A 201 3.63 -19.64 9.84
CA ALA A 201 3.44 -20.26 8.53
C ALA A 201 4.37 -21.46 8.35
N PHE A 202 5.63 -21.36 8.79
CA PHE A 202 6.58 -22.44 8.79
C PHE A 202 6.07 -23.64 9.63
N ASP A 203 5.73 -23.42 10.89
CA ASP A 203 5.28 -24.47 11.81
C ASP A 203 3.97 -25.13 11.34
N ALA A 204 3.02 -24.32 10.89
CA ALA A 204 1.76 -24.83 10.35
C ALA A 204 1.99 -25.70 9.12
N THR A 205 2.88 -25.29 8.21
CA THR A 205 3.22 -26.07 7.01
C THR A 205 3.84 -27.41 7.40
N LYS A 206 4.79 -27.45 8.33
CA LYS A 206 5.35 -28.70 8.85
C LYS A 206 4.28 -29.63 9.40
N GLY A 207 3.36 -29.11 10.21
CA GLY A 207 2.25 -29.88 10.75
C GLY A 207 1.28 -30.41 9.68
N LEU A 208 1.10 -29.65 8.59
CA LEU A 208 0.23 -30.05 7.48
C LEU A 208 0.84 -31.16 6.62
N ILE A 209 2.12 -31.05 6.28
CA ILE A 209 2.78 -32.05 5.43
C ILE A 209 3.01 -33.36 6.17
N ALA A 210 3.18 -33.35 7.50
CA ALA A 210 3.28 -34.53 8.32
C ALA A 210 2.04 -35.43 8.23
N LYS A 211 0.88 -34.92 7.74
CA LYS A 211 -0.35 -35.72 7.54
C LYS A 211 -0.29 -36.66 6.33
N GLY A 212 0.80 -36.69 5.60
CA GLY A 212 1.03 -37.60 4.47
C GLY A 212 -0.04 -37.43 3.37
N LYS A 213 -0.83 -38.49 3.12
CA LYS A 213 -1.87 -38.44 2.07
C LYS A 213 -3.00 -37.42 2.32
N ALA A 214 -3.16 -36.96 3.57
CA ALA A 214 -4.12 -35.93 3.91
C ALA A 214 -3.53 -34.52 3.86
N ALA A 215 -2.27 -34.36 3.45
CA ALA A 215 -1.64 -33.06 3.26
C ALA A 215 -2.30 -32.26 2.11
N PRO A 216 -2.37 -30.93 2.19
CA PRO A 216 -2.95 -30.12 1.14
C PRO A 216 -2.21 -30.27 -0.19
N ASP A 217 -2.92 -30.11 -1.30
CA ASP A 217 -2.36 -30.11 -2.66
C ASP A 217 -1.76 -28.77 -3.02
N ALA A 218 -2.27 -27.71 -2.38
CA ALA A 218 -1.84 -26.35 -2.66
C ALA A 218 -1.88 -25.43 -1.43
N PHE A 219 -1.14 -24.34 -1.53
CA PHE A 219 -1.06 -23.25 -0.56
C PHE A 219 -1.25 -21.91 -1.28
N VAL A 220 -2.09 -21.03 -0.73
CA VAL A 220 -2.25 -19.67 -1.21
C VAL A 220 -2.01 -18.72 -0.06
N CYS A 221 -1.10 -17.77 -0.24
CA CYS A 221 -0.81 -16.75 0.76
C CYS A 221 -1.48 -15.44 0.36
N MET A 222 -2.25 -14.87 1.28
CA MET A 222 -2.95 -13.62 1.06
C MET A 222 -2.11 -12.40 1.43
N GLU A 223 -0.91 -12.64 1.98
CA GLU A 223 0.04 -11.63 2.44
C GLU A 223 1.48 -11.98 2.02
N ALA A 224 2.44 -11.10 2.28
CA ALA A 224 3.80 -11.17 1.75
C ALA A 224 4.73 -12.20 2.41
N LEU A 225 4.42 -12.70 3.62
CA LEU A 225 5.40 -13.39 4.47
C LEU A 225 5.37 -14.91 4.35
N SER A 226 4.18 -15.51 4.25
CA SER A 226 3.98 -16.96 4.45
C SER A 226 4.55 -17.83 3.35
N CYS A 227 4.45 -17.42 2.08
CA CYS A 227 4.75 -18.35 0.98
C CYS A 227 6.24 -18.69 0.84
N ALA A 228 7.13 -17.80 1.29
CA ALA A 228 8.55 -18.11 1.35
C ALA A 228 8.82 -19.24 2.39
N GLU A 229 8.14 -19.19 3.53
CA GLU A 229 8.23 -20.20 4.58
C GLU A 229 7.62 -21.54 4.14
N VAL A 230 6.47 -21.50 3.48
CA VAL A 230 5.86 -22.70 2.86
C VAL A 230 6.83 -23.36 1.90
N ALA A 231 7.44 -22.58 1.01
CA ALA A 231 8.39 -23.08 0.01
C ALA A 231 9.66 -23.65 0.66
N ASP A 232 10.17 -23.01 1.72
CA ASP A 232 11.33 -23.47 2.47
C ASP A 232 11.09 -24.83 3.13
N VAL A 233 9.93 -25.01 3.80
CA VAL A 233 9.56 -26.27 4.40
C VAL A 233 9.45 -27.39 3.36
N LEU A 234 8.76 -27.13 2.24
CA LEU A 234 8.59 -28.15 1.20
C LEU A 234 9.93 -28.53 0.55
N ASP A 235 10.84 -27.56 0.34
CA ASP A 235 12.16 -27.81 -0.24
C ASP A 235 13.05 -28.64 0.71
N ARG A 236 13.11 -28.30 1.99
CA ARG A 236 13.86 -29.05 3.02
C ARG A 236 13.40 -30.48 3.16
N ASP A 237 12.11 -30.72 3.07
CA ASP A 237 11.53 -32.07 3.19
C ASP A 237 11.47 -32.81 1.84
N GLY A 238 12.03 -32.23 0.76
CA GLY A 238 12.09 -32.83 -0.57
C GLY A 238 10.73 -33.01 -1.25
N ILE A 239 9.69 -32.28 -0.79
CA ILE A 239 8.32 -32.42 -1.29
C ILE A 239 8.14 -31.61 -2.57
N LYS A 240 7.75 -32.29 -3.63
CA LYS A 240 7.50 -31.72 -4.96
C LYS A 240 6.02 -31.82 -5.35
N GLY A 241 5.62 -31.06 -6.36
CA GLY A 241 4.28 -31.16 -6.96
C GLY A 241 3.17 -30.46 -6.19
N LYS A 242 3.48 -29.69 -5.14
CA LYS A 242 2.51 -28.81 -4.48
C LYS A 242 2.47 -27.46 -5.19
N THR A 243 1.25 -26.93 -5.37
CA THR A 243 1.09 -25.58 -5.96
C THR A 243 1.16 -24.53 -4.89
N ILE A 244 2.02 -23.51 -5.06
CA ILE A 244 2.10 -22.34 -4.19
C ILE A 244 1.79 -21.10 -5.01
N ILE A 245 0.78 -20.34 -4.59
CA ILE A 245 0.45 -19.00 -5.13
C ILE A 245 0.70 -17.98 -4.03
N ALA A 246 1.59 -17.02 -4.32
CA ALA A 246 2.07 -16.03 -3.36
C ALA A 246 1.42 -14.66 -3.57
N MET A 247 1.76 -13.74 -2.67
CA MET A 247 1.50 -12.32 -2.76
C MET A 247 2.84 -11.58 -2.69
N ASP A 248 2.92 -10.47 -3.42
CA ASP A 248 4.05 -9.55 -3.49
C ASP A 248 5.34 -10.13 -4.13
N THR A 249 6.28 -9.25 -4.44
CA THR A 249 7.46 -9.56 -5.26
C THR A 249 8.78 -9.34 -4.53
N HIS A 250 8.77 -9.46 -3.20
CA HIS A 250 10.02 -9.38 -2.47
C HIS A 250 10.99 -10.52 -2.85
N GLU A 251 12.27 -10.29 -2.65
CA GLU A 251 13.34 -11.17 -3.16
C GLU A 251 13.20 -12.63 -2.72
N GLY A 252 12.71 -12.89 -1.50
CA GLY A 252 12.42 -14.25 -1.02
C GLY A 252 11.43 -14.99 -1.90
N THR A 253 10.29 -14.35 -2.24
CA THR A 253 9.27 -14.92 -3.13
C THR A 253 9.84 -15.15 -4.53
N LEU A 254 10.53 -14.17 -5.11
CA LEU A 254 11.13 -14.29 -6.46
C LEU A 254 12.19 -15.38 -6.52
N ASN A 255 13.00 -15.58 -5.47
CA ASN A 255 13.97 -16.66 -5.38
C ASN A 255 13.32 -18.04 -5.40
N TRP A 256 12.22 -18.21 -4.67
CA TRP A 256 11.48 -19.47 -4.70
C TRP A 256 10.75 -19.71 -6.03
N MET A 257 10.35 -18.63 -6.73
CA MET A 257 9.83 -18.73 -8.10
C MET A 257 10.94 -19.17 -9.10
N ARG A 258 12.16 -18.63 -8.97
CA ARG A 258 13.32 -19.08 -9.80
C ARG A 258 13.61 -20.56 -9.59
N LYS A 259 13.56 -21.03 -8.34
CA LYS A 259 13.70 -22.45 -7.99
C LYS A 259 12.52 -23.33 -8.44
N GLY A 260 11.39 -22.71 -8.81
CA GLY A 260 10.18 -23.42 -9.25
C GLY A 260 9.31 -23.98 -8.14
N MET A 261 9.55 -23.56 -6.89
CA MET A 261 8.69 -23.96 -5.75
C MET A 261 7.42 -23.10 -5.69
N ILE A 262 7.52 -21.79 -5.91
CA ILE A 262 6.37 -20.90 -6.03
C ILE A 262 6.00 -20.80 -7.51
N ARG A 263 4.72 -21.04 -7.82
CA ARG A 263 4.19 -21.07 -9.19
C ARG A 263 4.02 -19.67 -9.76
N ALA A 264 3.48 -18.77 -8.96
CA ALA A 264 3.25 -17.36 -9.29
C ALA A 264 3.00 -16.53 -8.04
N THR A 265 3.04 -15.21 -8.19
CA THR A 265 2.66 -14.26 -7.16
C THR A 265 1.79 -13.15 -7.75
N ILE A 266 1.01 -12.49 -6.90
CA ILE A 266 0.26 -11.29 -7.26
C ILE A 266 1.03 -10.07 -6.74
N ALA A 267 1.54 -9.26 -7.65
CA ALA A 267 2.26 -8.02 -7.31
C ALA A 267 1.28 -6.89 -7.03
N GLN A 268 1.49 -6.19 -5.94
CA GLN A 268 0.88 -4.91 -5.61
C GLN A 268 1.83 -3.75 -5.98
N LYS A 269 1.45 -2.51 -5.68
CA LYS A 269 2.23 -1.33 -6.03
C LYS A 269 2.37 -0.38 -4.82
N PRO A 270 3.07 -0.79 -3.74
CA PRO A 270 3.18 0.01 -2.52
C PRO A 270 3.85 1.37 -2.76
N TYR A 271 4.86 1.43 -3.63
CA TYR A 271 5.45 2.71 -4.07
C TYR A 271 4.38 3.65 -4.63
N THR A 272 3.56 3.16 -5.55
CA THR A 272 2.51 3.93 -6.21
C THR A 272 1.46 4.41 -5.22
N MET A 273 1.04 3.55 -4.29
CA MET A 273 0.07 3.90 -3.24
C MET A 273 0.57 5.09 -2.40
N ALA A 274 1.80 5.01 -1.89
CA ALA A 274 2.35 6.07 -1.06
C ALA A 274 2.66 7.33 -1.84
N TYR A 275 3.19 7.21 -3.07
CA TYR A 275 3.48 8.35 -3.93
C TYR A 275 2.22 9.15 -4.28
N PHE A 276 1.19 8.48 -4.82
CA PHE A 276 -0.05 9.16 -5.19
C PHE A 276 -0.86 9.59 -3.97
N GLY A 277 -0.90 8.78 -2.92
CA GLY A 277 -1.56 9.15 -1.67
C GLY A 277 -1.00 10.45 -1.09
N THR A 278 0.33 10.62 -1.10
CA THR A 278 0.99 11.86 -0.64
C THR A 278 0.60 13.05 -1.52
N ARG A 279 0.57 12.89 -2.84
CA ARG A 279 0.16 13.96 -3.76
C ARG A 279 -1.29 14.37 -3.58
N VAL A 280 -2.18 13.41 -3.34
CA VAL A 280 -3.60 13.70 -3.05
C VAL A 280 -3.74 14.44 -1.72
N LEU A 281 -2.98 14.05 -0.68
CA LEU A 281 -2.94 14.80 0.59
C LEU A 281 -2.45 16.23 0.39
N ASP A 282 -1.41 16.42 -0.40
CA ASP A 282 -0.85 17.73 -0.72
C ASP A 282 -1.85 18.62 -1.47
N ASP A 283 -2.49 18.08 -2.50
CA ASP A 283 -3.53 18.80 -3.22
C ASP A 283 -4.70 19.17 -2.29
N PHE A 284 -5.09 18.27 -1.40
CA PHE A 284 -6.16 18.53 -0.42
C PHE A 284 -5.74 19.57 0.63
N HIS A 285 -4.50 19.56 1.07
CA HIS A 285 -3.97 20.52 2.04
C HIS A 285 -3.97 21.96 1.48
N HIS A 286 -3.53 22.12 0.22
CA HIS A 286 -3.36 23.45 -0.41
C HIS A 286 -4.58 23.97 -1.17
N ALA A 287 -5.45 23.07 -1.60
CA ALA A 287 -6.62 23.43 -2.41
C ALA A 287 -7.84 22.64 -1.93
N LYS A 288 -8.21 22.81 -0.64
CA LYS A 288 -9.44 22.18 -0.13
C LYS A 288 -10.58 22.46 -1.09
N PRO A 289 -11.17 21.41 -1.69
CA PRO A 289 -12.30 21.61 -2.59
C PRO A 289 -13.40 22.36 -1.84
N ALA A 290 -13.95 23.41 -2.45
CA ALA A 290 -15.04 24.14 -1.85
C ALA A 290 -16.18 23.17 -1.55
N ALA A 291 -16.59 23.09 -0.30
CA ALA A 291 -17.78 22.36 0.10
C ALA A 291 -18.99 23.07 -0.52
N ASP A 292 -19.42 22.59 -1.69
CA ASP A 292 -20.68 23.08 -2.25
C ASP A 292 -21.88 22.43 -1.53
N ALA A 293 -23.07 22.97 -1.72
CA ALA A 293 -24.28 22.44 -1.12
C ALA A 293 -24.61 20.99 -1.55
N SER A 294 -23.97 20.49 -2.62
CA SER A 294 -24.12 19.11 -3.11
C SER A 294 -23.19 18.15 -2.39
N THR A 295 -21.99 18.57 -1.98
CA THR A 295 -21.09 17.81 -1.11
C THR A 295 -21.65 17.70 0.31
N ALA A 296 -22.27 18.78 0.85
CA ALA A 296 -22.96 18.77 2.14
C ALA A 296 -24.12 17.75 2.20
N ARG A 297 -24.69 17.36 1.06
CA ARG A 297 -25.75 16.34 0.96
C ARG A 297 -25.22 14.93 0.67
N GLY A 298 -23.88 14.74 0.64
CA GLY A 298 -23.29 13.43 0.37
C GLY A 298 -23.43 12.92 -1.06
N THR A 299 -23.91 13.77 -2.00
CA THR A 299 -24.19 13.35 -3.37
C THR A 299 -23.02 13.51 -4.34
N ARG A 300 -22.00 14.30 -3.99
CA ARG A 300 -20.76 14.46 -4.77
C ARG A 300 -19.57 14.60 -3.84
N SER A 301 -18.61 13.70 -3.93
CA SER A 301 -17.30 13.85 -3.33
C SER A 301 -16.31 14.32 -4.41
N THR A 302 -15.43 15.23 -4.06
CA THR A 302 -14.35 15.69 -4.95
C THR A 302 -13.20 14.70 -5.00
N VAL A 303 -13.12 13.77 -4.04
CA VAL A 303 -12.12 12.71 -3.99
C VAL A 303 -12.86 11.37 -4.13
N PRO A 304 -12.41 10.45 -5.01
CA PRO A 304 -12.97 9.11 -5.11
C PRO A 304 -12.88 8.40 -3.75
N VAL A 305 -13.87 7.57 -3.43
CA VAL A 305 -13.83 6.76 -2.18
C VAL A 305 -12.67 5.77 -2.20
N PHE A 306 -12.30 5.28 -3.38
CA PHE A 306 -11.24 4.31 -3.63
C PHE A 306 -10.48 4.63 -4.91
N MET A 307 -9.15 4.52 -4.85
CA MET A 307 -8.23 4.62 -5.97
C MET A 307 -7.47 3.31 -6.10
N ASP A 308 -7.84 2.51 -7.10
CA ASP A 308 -7.17 1.24 -7.39
C ASP A 308 -5.83 1.49 -8.08
N THR A 309 -4.74 1.04 -7.45
CA THR A 309 -3.40 1.05 -8.05
C THR A 309 -3.13 -0.14 -8.96
N GLY A 310 -4.05 -1.09 -8.97
CA GLY A 310 -3.99 -2.31 -9.76
C GLY A 310 -3.09 -3.39 -9.18
N ALA A 311 -3.38 -4.64 -9.55
CA ALA A 311 -2.57 -5.81 -9.24
C ALA A 311 -2.08 -6.47 -10.53
N THR A 312 -0.97 -7.20 -10.46
CA THR A 312 -0.38 -7.88 -11.62
C THR A 312 -0.03 -9.32 -11.25
N LEU A 313 -0.49 -10.28 -12.06
CA LEU A 313 -0.02 -11.65 -11.96
C LEU A 313 1.42 -11.73 -12.46
N VAL A 314 2.30 -12.23 -11.61
CA VAL A 314 3.72 -12.43 -11.89
C VAL A 314 4.02 -13.91 -11.90
N ASP A 315 4.57 -14.39 -13.01
CA ASP A 315 5.05 -15.76 -13.18
C ASP A 315 6.44 -15.79 -13.84
N LYS A 316 6.90 -16.96 -14.25
CA LYS A 316 8.23 -17.12 -14.89
C LYS A 316 8.41 -16.27 -16.16
N SER A 317 7.33 -15.92 -16.85
CA SER A 317 7.39 -15.18 -18.12
C SER A 317 7.71 -13.71 -17.95
N ASN A 318 7.31 -13.10 -16.80
CA ASN A 318 7.44 -11.67 -16.56
C ASN A 318 8.18 -11.31 -15.25
N MET A 319 8.54 -12.28 -14.40
CA MET A 319 9.16 -12.02 -13.10
C MET A 319 10.48 -11.23 -13.18
N ALA A 320 11.18 -11.27 -14.31
CA ALA A 320 12.42 -10.53 -14.48
C ALA A 320 12.22 -9.00 -14.40
N SER A 321 11.02 -8.52 -14.75
CA SER A 321 10.66 -7.08 -14.67
C SER A 321 10.40 -6.60 -13.24
N PHE A 322 10.26 -7.53 -12.29
CA PHE A 322 9.98 -7.26 -10.87
C PHE A 322 11.21 -7.51 -9.98
N ALA A 323 12.29 -8.05 -10.54
CA ALA A 323 13.53 -8.15 -9.80
C ALA A 323 14.08 -6.75 -9.55
N ALA A 324 14.55 -6.47 -8.32
CA ALA A 324 15.26 -5.24 -8.04
C ALA A 324 16.40 -5.05 -9.06
N ALA A 325 16.54 -3.85 -9.59
CA ALA A 325 17.71 -3.54 -10.42
C ALA A 325 18.97 -3.82 -9.57
N PRO A 326 19.99 -4.48 -10.15
CA PRO A 326 21.23 -4.69 -9.42
C PRO A 326 21.74 -3.31 -8.94
N PRO A 327 22.30 -3.22 -7.72
CA PRO A 327 22.84 -1.95 -7.23
C PRO A 327 23.80 -1.42 -8.27
N ALA A 328 23.62 -0.14 -8.64
CA ALA A 328 24.52 0.51 -9.58
C ALA A 328 25.97 0.29 -9.09
N ALA A 329 26.80 -0.29 -9.95
CA ALA A 329 28.22 -0.46 -9.64
C ALA A 329 28.78 0.90 -9.22
N LYS A 330 29.34 0.97 -8.00
CA LYS A 330 29.96 2.17 -7.46
C LYS A 330 31.24 2.50 -8.21
#